data_751555ff92c3dc437a3aca9f266b9baa
#
_entry.id   751555ff92c3dc437a3aca9f266b9baa
#
_cell.length_a   1.000
_cell.length_b   1.000
_cell.length_c   1.000
_cell.angle_alpha   90.00
_cell.angle_beta   90.00
_cell.angle_gamma   90.00
#
_symmetry.space_group_name_H-M   'P 1'
#
loop_
_entity.id
_entity.type
_entity.pdbx_description
1 polymer ?
#
loop_
_entity_poly.entity_id
_entity_poly.type
_entity_poly.pdbx_seq_one_letter_code
_entity_poly.pdbx_strand_id
1 'polypeptide(L)'
;MRVFSVVLLIMVGTVFAVGPAGLIVTLCKNGGMSGMLTTTLFWLIIILIYYFIATFISIDAIIGKIYPVFGICLIIMAVGVIIGIFTNPAYTIPELWSNFHSMHPSGTPIWSFMFITVACGAISGFHSTQSPLMARCMKSEKQGHFVFYGAMVCEGVIALIWAAAGCALYTITDGKMTGLAEALSAGQSAAIYDVCLKTMGNVGVALAMIGVVICPITSGDTAFRSARLTLSDWLKIDQDSYANRLKLCIPVLGVGSFLGIGNALGFINYTVIWRYFSWTNQTLAMIVLWAASMYLFKEKKNYWITAVPATFMSAVSCTYFVLAPECLGKMINTYADGKLVAYNTAVAYPIGIVFAIAMLAIFIYATKKHTASQKA
;
A
#
# COMPACT_ATOMS: atom_id res chain seq x y z
N MET A 1 -9.86 15.62 -2.29
CA MET A 1 -8.70 15.21 -1.52
C MET A 1 -9.08 14.63 -0.16
N ARG A 2 -9.71 15.38 0.77
CA ARG A 2 -10.05 14.91 2.14
C ARG A 2 -10.82 13.58 2.19
N VAL A 3 -11.84 13.39 1.34
CA VAL A 3 -12.61 12.12 1.28
C VAL A 3 -11.69 10.96 0.90
N PHE A 4 -10.90 11.10 -0.16
CA PHE A 4 -9.94 10.07 -0.57
C PHE A 4 -8.92 9.76 0.53
N SER A 5 -8.43 10.79 1.25
CA SER A 5 -7.51 10.58 2.38
C SER A 5 -8.15 9.77 3.50
N VAL A 6 -9.39 10.08 3.90
CA VAL A 6 -10.08 9.36 4.97
C VAL A 6 -10.36 7.91 4.56
N VAL A 7 -10.88 7.69 3.34
CA VAL A 7 -11.13 6.35 2.82
C VAL A 7 -9.83 5.54 2.77
N LEU A 8 -8.77 6.11 2.19
CA LEU A 8 -7.46 5.48 2.14
C LEU A 8 -6.98 5.08 3.54
N LEU A 9 -7.03 6.00 4.51
CA LEU A 9 -6.51 5.77 5.85
C LEU A 9 -7.27 4.68 6.60
N ILE A 10 -8.60 4.58 6.42
CA ILE A 10 -9.39 3.48 6.97
C ILE A 10 -9.01 2.16 6.30
N MET A 11 -8.83 2.14 4.98
CA MET A 11 -8.42 0.94 4.24
C MET A 11 -7.01 0.48 4.64
N VAL A 12 -6.05 1.41 4.78
CA VAL A 12 -4.70 1.13 5.30
C VAL A 12 -4.77 0.49 6.67
N GLY A 13 -5.49 1.12 7.61
CA GLY A 13 -5.63 0.59 8.96
C GLY A 13 -6.24 -0.81 8.99
N THR A 14 -7.24 -1.07 8.14
CA THR A 14 -7.87 -2.39 8.00
C THR A 14 -6.91 -3.43 7.45
N VAL A 15 -6.24 -3.15 6.34
CA VAL A 15 -5.27 -4.06 5.69
C VAL A 15 -4.12 -4.38 6.66
N PHE A 16 -3.64 -3.37 7.39
CA PHE A 16 -2.55 -3.50 8.35
C PHE A 16 -2.98 -4.10 9.71
N ALA A 17 -4.26 -4.36 9.91
CA ALA A 17 -4.75 -5.23 10.97
C ALA A 17 -4.91 -6.67 10.52
N VAL A 18 -5.51 -6.89 9.35
CA VAL A 18 -5.82 -8.22 8.81
C VAL A 18 -4.57 -8.97 8.38
N GLY A 19 -3.63 -8.31 7.69
CA GLY A 19 -2.38 -8.92 7.21
C GLY A 19 -1.55 -9.55 8.33
N PRO A 20 -1.15 -8.79 9.35
CA PRO A 20 -0.44 -9.31 10.52
C PRO A 20 -1.21 -10.42 11.25
N ALA A 21 -2.53 -10.28 11.44
CA ALA A 21 -3.35 -11.32 12.05
C ALA A 21 -3.23 -12.65 11.28
N GLY A 22 -3.30 -12.59 9.93
CA GLY A 22 -3.12 -13.75 9.07
C GLY A 22 -1.71 -14.36 9.16
N LEU A 23 -0.67 -13.52 9.24
CA LEU A 23 0.71 -14.00 9.37
C LEU A 23 0.94 -14.70 10.73
N ILE A 24 0.44 -14.12 11.82
CA ILE A 24 0.52 -14.77 13.14
C ILE A 24 -0.17 -16.13 13.12
N VAL A 25 -1.35 -16.23 12.50
CA VAL A 25 -2.06 -17.50 12.34
C VAL A 25 -1.21 -18.54 11.56
N THR A 26 -0.59 -18.11 10.46
CA THR A 26 0.31 -18.97 9.67
C THR A 26 1.45 -19.51 10.52
N LEU A 27 2.07 -18.64 11.33
CA LEU A 27 3.15 -19.02 12.24
C LEU A 27 2.69 -19.98 13.34
N CYS A 28 1.53 -19.73 13.94
CA CYS A 28 0.95 -20.62 14.95
C CYS A 28 0.66 -22.01 14.37
N LYS A 29 0.07 -22.07 13.17
CA LYS A 29 -0.21 -23.34 12.49
C LYS A 29 1.07 -24.12 12.17
N ASN A 30 2.08 -23.45 11.62
CA ASN A 30 3.35 -24.07 11.28
C ASN A 30 4.16 -24.45 12.52
N GLY A 31 3.94 -23.78 13.66
CA GLY A 31 4.48 -24.15 14.97
C GLY A 31 3.72 -25.26 15.69
N GLY A 32 2.74 -25.91 15.04
CA GLY A 32 1.97 -27.02 15.62
C GLY A 32 0.91 -26.59 16.66
N MET A 33 0.59 -25.30 16.75
CA MET A 33 -0.47 -24.80 17.64
C MET A 33 -1.84 -25.10 17.06
N SER A 34 -2.86 -25.19 17.93
CA SER A 34 -4.25 -25.45 17.53
C SER A 34 -5.23 -24.59 18.33
N GLY A 35 -6.50 -24.65 17.97
CA GLY A 35 -7.58 -23.94 18.67
C GLY A 35 -7.63 -22.44 18.35
N MET A 36 -7.91 -21.62 19.35
CA MET A 36 -8.17 -20.18 19.19
C MET A 36 -6.97 -19.42 18.59
N LEU A 37 -5.74 -19.82 18.89
CA LEU A 37 -4.51 -19.20 18.38
C LEU A 37 -4.32 -19.35 16.85
N THR A 38 -5.03 -20.28 16.22
CA THR A 38 -5.01 -20.48 14.77
C THR A 38 -6.15 -19.81 14.05
N THR A 39 -6.87 -18.91 14.74
CA THR A 39 -8.03 -18.20 14.20
C THR A 39 -7.68 -16.73 13.93
N THR A 40 -7.85 -16.28 12.69
CA THR A 40 -7.57 -14.89 12.29
C THR A 40 -8.39 -13.88 13.09
N LEU A 41 -9.66 -14.20 13.38
CA LEU A 41 -10.55 -13.35 14.15
C LEU A 41 -9.99 -13.02 15.55
N PHE A 42 -9.39 -14.00 16.22
CA PHE A 42 -8.80 -13.81 17.54
C PHE A 42 -7.71 -12.75 17.54
N TRP A 43 -6.74 -12.88 16.65
CA TRP A 43 -5.62 -11.92 16.55
C TRP A 43 -6.07 -10.57 16.04
N LEU A 44 -7.03 -10.54 15.11
CA LEU A 44 -7.61 -9.31 14.61
C LEU A 44 -8.29 -8.51 15.72
N ILE A 45 -9.07 -9.16 16.60
CA ILE A 45 -9.71 -8.50 17.75
C ILE A 45 -8.65 -7.90 18.68
N ILE A 46 -7.58 -8.62 18.97
CA ILE A 46 -6.46 -8.12 19.79
C ILE A 46 -5.85 -6.85 19.17
N ILE A 47 -5.58 -6.88 17.86
CA ILE A 47 -5.02 -5.73 17.14
C ILE A 47 -5.99 -4.53 17.15
N LEU A 48 -7.29 -4.77 16.96
CA LEU A 48 -8.29 -3.71 16.99
C LEU A 48 -8.46 -3.10 18.39
N ILE A 49 -8.38 -3.91 19.44
CA ILE A 49 -8.34 -3.44 20.83
C ILE A 49 -7.10 -2.56 21.05
N TYR A 50 -5.95 -3.01 20.57
CA TYR A 50 -4.72 -2.21 20.61
C TYR A 50 -4.91 -0.85 19.90
N TYR A 51 -5.50 -0.81 18.70
CA TYR A 51 -5.75 0.44 17.98
C TYR A 51 -6.70 1.38 18.75
N PHE A 52 -7.70 0.82 19.41
CA PHE A 52 -8.60 1.59 20.25
C PHE A 52 -7.85 2.22 21.43
N ILE A 53 -7.05 1.44 22.17
CA ILE A 53 -6.26 1.91 23.30
C ILE A 53 -5.22 2.96 22.85
N ALA A 54 -4.54 2.71 21.73
CA ALA A 54 -3.55 3.61 21.16
C ALA A 54 -4.12 4.99 20.77
N THR A 55 -5.42 5.09 20.55
CA THR A 55 -6.11 6.39 20.33
C THR A 55 -5.96 7.35 21.52
N PHE A 56 -5.83 6.85 22.73
CA PHE A 56 -5.75 7.63 23.96
C PHE A 56 -4.32 7.83 24.48
N ILE A 57 -3.38 7.00 24.07
CA ILE A 57 -1.98 7.02 24.51
C ILE A 57 -1.13 7.75 23.47
N SER A 58 -0.15 8.54 23.91
CA SER A 58 0.81 9.14 22.99
C SER A 58 1.75 8.07 22.40
N ILE A 59 1.92 8.06 21.08
CA ILE A 59 2.79 7.10 20.37
C ILE A 59 4.21 7.13 20.91
N ASP A 60 4.73 8.31 21.23
CA ASP A 60 6.12 8.52 21.64
C ASP A 60 6.49 7.79 22.93
N ALA A 61 5.52 7.55 23.82
CA ALA A 61 5.77 6.93 25.11
C ALA A 61 6.07 5.42 25.03
N ILE A 62 5.45 4.70 24.12
CA ILE A 62 5.54 3.24 24.03
C ILE A 62 6.29 2.82 22.77
N ILE A 63 5.90 3.32 21.61
CA ILE A 63 6.39 2.86 20.31
C ILE A 63 7.76 3.47 20.00
N GLY A 64 7.99 4.75 20.34
CA GLY A 64 9.23 5.46 19.98
C GLY A 64 10.51 4.80 20.47
N LYS A 65 10.45 4.06 21.58
CA LYS A 65 11.62 3.34 22.12
C LYS A 65 11.87 1.98 21.45
N ILE A 66 10.82 1.33 20.98
CA ILE A 66 10.88 -0.04 20.44
C ILE A 66 11.01 -0.02 18.90
N TYR A 67 10.55 1.05 18.26
CA TYR A 67 10.58 1.21 16.79
C TYR A 67 11.95 1.00 16.14
N PRO A 68 13.07 1.50 16.69
CA PRO A 68 14.39 1.26 16.10
C PRO A 68 14.75 -0.22 16.02
N VAL A 69 14.35 -1.02 17.01
CA VAL A 69 14.62 -2.47 17.02
C VAL A 69 13.86 -3.15 15.88
N PHE A 70 12.60 -2.80 15.66
CA PHE A 70 11.80 -3.35 14.57
C PHE A 70 12.35 -2.98 13.19
N GLY A 71 12.79 -1.72 13.03
CA GLY A 71 13.44 -1.26 11.81
C GLY A 71 14.74 -2.03 11.52
N ILE A 72 15.56 -2.26 12.54
CA ILE A 72 16.79 -3.07 12.39
C ILE A 72 16.45 -4.50 12.00
N CYS A 73 15.46 -5.15 12.64
CA CYS A 73 15.03 -6.50 12.27
C CYS A 73 14.53 -6.55 10.81
N LEU A 74 13.78 -5.54 10.37
CA LEU A 74 13.30 -5.43 8.99
C LEU A 74 14.47 -5.31 7.99
N ILE A 75 15.47 -4.48 8.30
CA ILE A 75 16.67 -4.32 7.45
C ILE A 75 17.48 -5.62 7.41
N ILE A 76 17.70 -6.27 8.55
CA ILE A 76 18.42 -7.56 8.59
C ILE A 76 17.68 -8.61 7.77
N MET A 77 16.37 -8.67 7.88
CA MET A 77 15.54 -9.57 7.08
C MET A 77 15.67 -9.25 5.58
N ALA A 78 15.57 -7.99 5.18
CA ALA A 78 15.69 -7.58 3.77
C ALA A 78 17.07 -7.97 3.19
N VAL A 79 18.15 -7.72 3.95
CA VAL A 79 19.51 -8.14 3.57
C VAL A 79 19.64 -9.67 3.51
N GLY A 80 19.03 -10.38 4.46
CA GLY A 80 19.03 -11.83 4.50
C GLY A 80 18.30 -12.44 3.29
N VAL A 81 17.16 -11.86 2.88
CA VAL A 81 16.44 -12.28 1.67
C VAL A 81 17.33 -12.12 0.43
N ILE A 82 18.00 -10.97 0.28
CA ILE A 82 18.95 -10.73 -0.83
C ILE A 82 20.05 -11.80 -0.84
N ILE A 83 20.72 -12.00 0.29
CA ILE A 83 21.79 -12.98 0.41
C ILE A 83 21.26 -14.36 0.02
N GLY A 84 20.08 -14.77 0.56
CA GLY A 84 19.47 -16.05 0.25
C GLY A 84 19.16 -16.25 -1.23
N ILE A 85 18.74 -15.20 -1.94
CA ILE A 85 18.48 -15.26 -3.38
C ILE A 85 19.80 -15.46 -4.15
N PHE A 86 20.85 -14.71 -3.82
CA PHE A 86 22.11 -14.76 -4.58
C PHE A 86 23.02 -15.94 -4.22
N THR A 87 22.86 -16.53 -3.04
CA THR A 87 23.67 -17.68 -2.61
C THR A 87 23.10 -19.04 -3.04
N ASN A 88 21.81 -19.09 -3.38
CA ASN A 88 21.19 -20.33 -3.84
C ASN A 88 21.07 -20.36 -5.37
N PRO A 89 21.80 -21.25 -6.06
CA PRO A 89 21.76 -21.34 -7.53
C PRO A 89 20.40 -21.70 -8.12
N ALA A 90 19.49 -22.23 -7.31
CA ALA A 90 18.12 -22.55 -7.73
C ALA A 90 17.24 -21.29 -7.89
N TYR A 91 17.65 -20.17 -7.31
CA TYR A 91 16.89 -18.93 -7.37
C TYR A 91 17.48 -18.00 -8.42
N THR A 92 16.76 -17.84 -9.52
CA THR A 92 17.19 -16.99 -10.63
C THR A 92 16.16 -15.90 -10.90
N ILE A 93 16.61 -14.66 -10.89
CA ILE A 93 15.75 -13.55 -11.32
C ILE A 93 15.63 -13.62 -12.83
N PRO A 94 14.41 -13.69 -13.39
CA PRO A 94 14.21 -13.79 -14.84
C PRO A 94 14.76 -12.56 -15.57
N GLU A 95 15.46 -12.79 -16.70
CA GLU A 95 15.95 -11.72 -17.55
C GLU A 95 14.79 -10.96 -18.20
N LEU A 96 14.80 -9.63 -18.10
CA LEU A 96 13.74 -8.76 -18.61
C LEU A 96 13.55 -8.93 -20.13
N TRP A 97 14.65 -9.00 -20.87
CA TRP A 97 14.63 -8.98 -22.34
C TRP A 97 14.01 -10.23 -22.97
N SER A 98 14.13 -11.37 -22.32
CA SER A 98 13.51 -12.63 -22.74
C SER A 98 12.07 -12.81 -22.23
N ASN A 99 11.65 -12.00 -21.25
CA ASN A 99 10.40 -12.16 -20.53
C ASN A 99 9.51 -10.88 -20.56
N PHE A 100 9.66 -10.06 -21.61
CA PHE A 100 8.91 -8.80 -21.76
C PHE A 100 7.44 -9.05 -22.19
N HIS A 101 6.74 -9.89 -21.42
CA HIS A 101 5.33 -10.21 -21.62
C HIS A 101 4.64 -10.45 -20.28
N SER A 102 3.30 -10.50 -20.25
CA SER A 102 2.57 -10.80 -19.02
C SER A 102 2.72 -12.29 -18.66
N MET A 103 3.37 -12.55 -17.52
CA MET A 103 3.50 -13.88 -16.93
C MET A 103 2.40 -14.16 -15.88
N HIS A 104 1.39 -13.30 -15.77
CA HIS A 104 0.34 -13.45 -14.77
C HIS A 104 -0.53 -14.68 -15.11
N PRO A 105 -0.74 -15.65 -14.16
CA PRO A 105 -1.44 -16.90 -14.43
C PRO A 105 -2.85 -16.73 -14.97
N SER A 106 -3.55 -15.69 -14.51
CA SER A 106 -4.93 -15.38 -14.93
C SER A 106 -5.02 -14.38 -16.08
N GLY A 107 -3.92 -14.10 -16.81
CA GLY A 107 -3.92 -13.17 -17.92
C GLY A 107 -4.23 -11.72 -17.56
N THR A 108 -4.05 -11.32 -16.31
CA THR A 108 -4.27 -9.92 -15.88
C THR A 108 -3.31 -8.98 -16.63
N PRO A 109 -3.80 -7.88 -17.22
CA PRO A 109 -2.97 -6.96 -17.96
C PRO A 109 -1.90 -6.30 -17.08
N ILE A 110 -0.69 -6.14 -17.60
CA ILE A 110 0.39 -5.44 -16.90
C ILE A 110 0.01 -3.98 -16.68
N TRP A 111 -0.45 -3.32 -17.78
CA TRP A 111 -0.81 -1.91 -17.69
C TRP A 111 -1.99 -1.71 -16.76
N SER A 112 -1.84 -0.74 -15.92
CA SER A 112 -2.60 -0.32 -14.75
C SER A 112 -2.53 -1.26 -13.54
N PHE A 113 -2.73 -2.58 -13.69
CA PHE A 113 -2.78 -3.48 -12.52
C PHE A 113 -1.44 -3.60 -11.80
N MET A 114 -0.35 -3.78 -12.53
CA MET A 114 0.98 -3.81 -11.93
C MET A 114 1.34 -2.47 -11.28
N PHE A 115 1.05 -1.35 -11.95
CA PHE A 115 1.40 -0.03 -11.45
C PHE A 115 0.57 0.41 -10.25
N ILE A 116 -0.66 -0.10 -10.08
CA ILE A 116 -1.44 0.12 -8.87
C ILE A 116 -0.80 -0.57 -7.65
N THR A 117 -0.22 -1.76 -7.84
CA THR A 117 0.39 -2.52 -6.74
C THR A 117 1.83 -2.12 -6.46
N VAL A 118 2.66 -2.00 -7.49
CA VAL A 118 4.11 -1.69 -7.38
C VAL A 118 4.34 -0.24 -6.96
N ALA A 119 3.51 0.69 -7.41
CA ALA A 119 3.71 2.10 -7.15
C ALA A 119 3.63 2.47 -5.66
N CYS A 120 3.09 1.61 -4.79
CA CYS A 120 3.05 1.89 -3.34
C CYS A 120 4.46 2.06 -2.74
N GLY A 121 5.45 1.31 -3.22
CA GLY A 121 6.86 1.45 -2.80
C GLY A 121 7.63 2.58 -3.50
N ALA A 122 7.06 3.19 -4.54
CA ALA A 122 7.70 4.27 -5.30
C ALA A 122 6.96 5.61 -5.14
N ILE A 123 5.63 5.59 -5.29
CA ILE A 123 4.75 6.74 -5.20
C ILE A 123 3.52 6.34 -4.40
N SER A 124 3.37 6.84 -3.18
CA SER A 124 2.26 6.46 -2.31
C SER A 124 1.48 7.69 -1.82
N GLY A 125 0.16 7.62 -1.95
CA GLY A 125 -0.75 8.61 -1.37
C GLY A 125 -0.70 8.61 0.15
N PHE A 126 -0.34 7.48 0.77
CA PHE A 126 -0.16 7.39 2.21
C PHE A 126 0.95 8.31 2.71
N HIS A 127 2.03 8.49 1.95
CA HIS A 127 3.10 9.45 2.28
C HIS A 127 2.56 10.86 2.48
N SER A 128 1.62 11.29 1.65
CA SER A 128 1.04 12.64 1.76
C SER A 128 0.21 12.83 3.02
N THR A 129 -0.35 11.77 3.57
CA THR A 129 -1.12 11.82 4.83
C THR A 129 -0.21 11.79 6.05
N GLN A 130 0.97 11.18 5.94
CA GLN A 130 1.95 11.08 7.03
C GLN A 130 2.93 12.25 7.09
N SER A 131 3.29 12.83 5.94
CA SER A 131 4.25 13.93 5.85
C SER A 131 3.94 15.12 6.79
N PRO A 132 2.68 15.59 6.94
CA PRO A 132 2.38 16.68 7.87
C PRO A 132 2.62 16.29 9.34
N LEU A 133 2.40 15.03 9.70
CA LEU A 133 2.66 14.54 11.06
C LEU A 133 4.16 14.47 11.33
N MET A 134 4.92 13.93 10.37
CA MET A 134 6.39 13.85 10.49
C MET A 134 7.03 15.24 10.52
N ALA A 135 6.53 16.18 9.72
CA ALA A 135 7.03 17.57 9.75
C ALA A 135 6.90 18.22 11.14
N ARG A 136 5.82 17.92 11.87
CA ARG A 136 5.61 18.42 13.25
C ARG A 136 6.55 17.77 14.27
N CYS A 137 7.06 16.58 14.00
CA CYS A 137 7.96 15.84 14.89
C CYS A 137 9.43 16.16 14.65
N MET A 138 9.79 16.81 13.53
CA MET A 138 11.17 17.16 13.22
C MET A 138 11.70 18.24 14.15
N LYS A 139 12.94 18.04 14.63
CA LYS A 139 13.65 19.02 15.47
C LYS A 139 14.36 20.12 14.66
N SER A 140 14.64 19.86 13.37
CA SER A 140 15.35 20.78 12.48
C SER A 140 14.99 20.53 11.02
N GLU A 141 14.83 21.59 10.23
CA GLU A 141 14.61 21.49 8.77
C GLU A 141 15.74 20.77 8.03
N LYS A 142 16.97 20.81 8.57
CA LYS A 142 18.12 20.09 8.00
C LYS A 142 17.89 18.57 7.91
N GLN A 143 17.03 18.03 8.76
CA GLN A 143 16.68 16.61 8.76
C GLN A 143 15.65 16.26 7.67
N GLY A 144 15.00 17.26 7.06
CA GLY A 144 13.91 17.05 6.10
C GLY A 144 14.29 16.16 4.92
N HIS A 145 15.45 16.38 4.31
CA HIS A 145 15.93 15.56 3.20
C HIS A 145 16.12 14.10 3.61
N PHE A 146 16.71 13.83 4.76
CA PHE A 146 16.91 12.47 5.27
C PHE A 146 15.57 11.81 5.65
N VAL A 147 14.70 12.54 6.35
CA VAL A 147 13.42 11.99 6.83
C VAL A 147 12.45 11.72 5.69
N PHE A 148 12.28 12.64 4.73
CA PHE A 148 11.30 12.46 3.67
C PHE A 148 11.87 11.70 2.46
N TYR A 149 12.98 12.16 1.90
CA TYR A 149 13.58 11.53 0.73
C TYR A 149 14.28 10.21 1.09
N GLY A 150 15.11 10.21 2.13
CA GLY A 150 15.83 9.02 2.55
C GLY A 150 14.91 7.86 2.95
N ALA A 151 13.81 8.13 3.65
CA ALA A 151 12.83 7.11 3.99
C ALA A 151 12.16 6.52 2.75
N MET A 152 11.77 7.33 1.76
CA MET A 152 11.18 6.85 0.51
C MET A 152 12.15 6.01 -0.32
N VAL A 153 13.43 6.38 -0.37
CA VAL A 153 14.46 5.58 -1.05
C VAL A 153 14.62 4.22 -0.36
N CYS A 154 14.67 4.21 0.97
CA CYS A 154 14.76 2.97 1.75
C CYS A 154 13.54 2.07 1.52
N GLU A 155 12.32 2.63 1.53
CA GLU A 155 11.09 1.91 1.23
C GLU A 155 11.12 1.31 -0.18
N GLY A 156 11.53 2.09 -1.18
CA GLY A 156 11.65 1.62 -2.56
C GLY A 156 12.64 0.47 -2.72
N VAL A 157 13.79 0.53 -2.05
CA VAL A 157 14.78 -0.56 -2.04
C VAL A 157 14.20 -1.82 -1.41
N ILE A 158 13.52 -1.72 -0.27
CA ILE A 158 12.87 -2.86 0.39
C ILE A 158 11.77 -3.45 -0.52
N ALA A 159 10.98 -2.62 -1.17
CA ALA A 159 9.97 -3.07 -2.11
C ALA A 159 10.57 -3.83 -3.30
N LEU A 160 11.71 -3.36 -3.85
CA LEU A 160 12.43 -4.06 -4.91
C LEU A 160 12.99 -5.41 -4.47
N ILE A 161 13.44 -5.53 -3.22
CA ILE A 161 13.90 -6.81 -2.65
C ILE A 161 12.76 -7.83 -2.62
N TRP A 162 11.58 -7.44 -2.17
CA TRP A 162 10.40 -8.31 -2.16
C TRP A 162 9.92 -8.66 -3.57
N ALA A 163 9.98 -7.72 -4.52
CA ALA A 163 9.69 -7.99 -5.91
C ALA A 163 10.68 -9.00 -6.52
N ALA A 164 11.98 -8.84 -6.24
CA ALA A 164 13.01 -9.77 -6.66
C ALA A 164 12.79 -11.16 -6.05
N ALA A 165 12.42 -11.27 -4.77
CA ALA A 165 12.08 -12.53 -4.13
C ALA A 165 10.88 -13.21 -4.81
N GLY A 166 9.83 -12.44 -5.10
CA GLY A 166 8.66 -12.95 -5.82
C GLY A 166 8.97 -13.45 -7.23
N CYS A 167 9.98 -12.86 -7.90
CA CYS A 167 10.41 -13.31 -9.22
C CYS A 167 11.39 -14.50 -9.15
N ALA A 168 12.27 -14.55 -8.15
CA ALA A 168 13.36 -15.51 -8.09
C ALA A 168 12.97 -16.87 -7.50
N LEU A 169 12.00 -16.90 -6.55
CA LEU A 169 11.67 -18.12 -5.81
C LEU A 169 10.66 -19.02 -6.52
N TYR A 170 10.06 -18.56 -7.61
CA TYR A 170 9.04 -19.28 -8.36
C TYR A 170 9.50 -19.51 -9.79
N THR A 171 9.23 -20.73 -10.30
CA THR A 171 9.69 -21.15 -11.63
C THR A 171 8.79 -20.62 -12.74
N ILE A 172 9.39 -20.44 -13.92
CA ILE A 172 8.66 -20.12 -15.14
C ILE A 172 8.51 -21.40 -15.96
N THR A 173 7.26 -21.79 -16.25
CA THR A 173 6.94 -22.91 -17.11
C THR A 173 5.95 -22.42 -18.17
N ASP A 174 6.26 -22.69 -19.46
CA ASP A 174 5.43 -22.24 -20.59
C ASP A 174 5.11 -20.73 -20.58
N GLY A 175 6.11 -19.90 -20.19
CA GLY A 175 5.98 -18.45 -20.13
C GLY A 175 5.10 -17.92 -18.98
N LYS A 176 4.72 -18.77 -18.01
CA LYS A 176 3.95 -18.40 -16.82
C LYS A 176 4.71 -18.74 -15.56
N MET A 177 4.57 -17.89 -14.53
CA MET A 177 5.08 -18.20 -13.19
C MET A 177 4.26 -19.30 -12.54
N THR A 178 4.86 -20.46 -12.37
CA THR A 178 4.28 -21.61 -11.65
C THR A 178 4.72 -21.61 -10.19
N GLY A 179 3.83 -22.09 -9.31
CA GLY A 179 4.07 -22.10 -7.86
C GLY A 179 3.67 -20.80 -7.15
N LEU A 180 3.79 -19.63 -7.80
CA LEU A 180 3.37 -18.37 -7.21
C LEU A 180 1.86 -18.30 -6.97
N ALA A 181 1.05 -18.75 -7.93
CA ALA A 181 -0.41 -18.80 -7.78
C ALA A 181 -0.81 -19.73 -6.64
N GLU A 182 -0.11 -20.84 -6.47
CA GLU A 182 -0.33 -21.82 -5.38
C GLU A 182 0.06 -21.24 -4.02
N ALA A 183 1.23 -20.60 -3.91
CA ALA A 183 1.65 -19.88 -2.71
C ALA A 183 0.67 -18.76 -2.33
N LEU A 184 0.17 -17.99 -3.30
CA LEU A 184 -0.80 -16.93 -3.09
C LEU A 184 -2.21 -17.44 -2.81
N SER A 185 -2.56 -18.65 -3.24
CA SER A 185 -3.85 -19.27 -2.90
C SER A 185 -3.98 -19.56 -1.41
N ALA A 186 -2.86 -19.84 -0.74
CA ALA A 186 -2.77 -19.95 0.72
C ALA A 186 -2.77 -18.59 1.45
N GLY A 187 -2.77 -17.48 0.69
CA GLY A 187 -2.78 -16.09 1.18
C GLY A 187 -1.40 -15.44 1.18
N GLN A 188 -1.39 -14.10 1.18
CA GLN A 188 -0.15 -13.32 1.15
C GLN A 188 0.76 -13.60 2.35
N SER A 189 0.17 -13.85 3.52
CA SER A 189 0.92 -14.19 4.73
C SER A 189 1.70 -15.50 4.60
N ALA A 190 1.12 -16.48 3.89
CA ALA A 190 1.80 -17.74 3.61
C ALA A 190 2.97 -17.55 2.62
N ALA A 191 2.80 -16.69 1.61
CA ALA A 191 3.87 -16.37 0.68
C ALA A 191 5.04 -15.65 1.36
N ILE A 192 4.77 -14.69 2.25
CA ILE A 192 5.82 -14.02 3.05
C ILE A 192 6.58 -15.04 3.92
N TYR A 193 5.85 -15.91 4.60
CA TYR A 193 6.45 -16.99 5.41
C TYR A 193 7.35 -17.87 4.55
N ASP A 194 6.87 -18.33 3.40
CA ASP A 194 7.60 -19.19 2.48
C ASP A 194 8.89 -18.54 1.96
N VAL A 195 8.83 -17.27 1.57
CA VAL A 195 10.01 -16.50 1.15
C VAL A 195 11.06 -16.45 2.27
N CYS A 196 10.66 -16.07 3.49
CA CYS A 196 11.58 -15.98 4.62
C CYS A 196 12.17 -17.33 5.00
N LEU A 197 11.37 -18.40 4.97
CA LEU A 197 11.83 -19.77 5.27
C LEU A 197 12.82 -20.27 4.22
N LYS A 198 12.53 -20.07 2.94
CA LYS A 198 13.38 -20.52 1.82
C LYS A 198 14.70 -19.77 1.72
N THR A 199 14.72 -18.49 2.09
CA THR A 199 15.93 -17.64 1.97
C THR A 199 16.81 -17.66 3.21
N MET A 200 16.23 -17.75 4.41
CA MET A 200 16.96 -17.61 5.68
C MET A 200 16.66 -18.72 6.70
N GLY A 201 15.81 -19.69 6.36
CA GLY A 201 15.40 -20.73 7.29
C GLY A 201 14.63 -20.19 8.51
N ASN A 202 14.75 -20.88 9.66
CA ASN A 202 14.02 -20.51 10.88
C ASN A 202 14.40 -19.12 11.43
N VAL A 203 15.62 -18.65 11.20
CA VAL A 203 16.04 -17.28 11.58
C VAL A 203 15.25 -16.25 10.79
N GLY A 204 15.05 -16.48 9.49
CA GLY A 204 14.23 -15.61 8.64
C GLY A 204 12.77 -15.55 9.09
N VAL A 205 12.21 -16.67 9.49
CA VAL A 205 10.85 -16.74 10.04
C VAL A 205 10.74 -15.93 11.34
N ALA A 206 11.72 -16.05 12.25
CA ALA A 206 11.73 -15.26 13.48
C ALA A 206 11.84 -13.75 13.23
N LEU A 207 12.69 -13.33 12.28
CA LEU A 207 12.83 -11.94 11.86
C LEU A 207 11.55 -11.40 11.18
N ALA A 208 10.90 -12.24 10.34
CA ALA A 208 9.62 -11.91 9.73
C ALA A 208 8.53 -11.68 10.78
N MET A 209 8.49 -12.47 11.85
CA MET A 209 7.58 -12.23 12.98
C MET A 209 7.73 -10.82 13.55
N ILE A 210 8.94 -10.42 13.82
CA ILE A 210 9.22 -9.14 14.47
C ILE A 210 9.02 -7.99 13.48
N GLY A 211 9.63 -8.07 12.30
CA GLY A 211 9.60 -6.98 11.30
C GLY A 211 8.27 -6.86 10.57
N VAL A 212 7.80 -7.95 9.94
CA VAL A 212 6.63 -7.91 9.03
C VAL A 212 5.30 -7.97 9.79
N VAL A 213 5.26 -8.47 11.02
CA VAL A 213 4.04 -8.44 11.85
C VAL A 213 3.87 -7.10 12.55
N ILE A 214 4.91 -6.63 13.23
CA ILE A 214 4.77 -5.47 14.12
C ILE A 214 4.74 -4.15 13.33
N CYS A 215 5.53 -4.05 12.26
CA CYS A 215 5.64 -2.83 11.46
C CYS A 215 4.28 -2.38 10.86
N PRO A 216 3.49 -3.26 10.20
CA PRO A 216 2.16 -2.88 9.75
C PRO A 216 1.19 -2.53 10.89
N ILE A 217 1.24 -3.23 12.03
CA ILE A 217 0.37 -2.94 13.17
C ILE A 217 0.58 -1.49 13.64
N THR A 218 1.82 -1.05 13.78
CA THR A 218 2.12 0.33 14.18
C THR A 218 1.74 1.35 13.11
N SER A 219 1.90 1.00 11.84
CA SER A 219 1.47 1.85 10.72
C SER A 219 -0.04 1.96 10.63
N GLY A 220 -0.78 0.88 10.95
CA GLY A 220 -2.24 0.87 11.01
C GLY A 220 -2.80 1.78 12.10
N ASP A 221 -2.19 1.78 13.30
CA ASP A 221 -2.52 2.75 14.35
C ASP A 221 -2.36 4.19 13.86
N THR A 222 -1.22 4.48 13.23
CA THR A 222 -0.95 5.82 12.69
C THR A 222 -1.95 6.20 11.59
N ALA A 223 -2.38 5.25 10.77
CA ALA A 223 -3.39 5.47 9.74
C ALA A 223 -4.76 5.85 10.34
N PHE A 224 -5.27 5.10 11.30
CA PHE A 224 -6.54 5.42 11.97
C PHE A 224 -6.47 6.75 12.71
N ARG A 225 -5.34 7.05 13.34
CA ARG A 225 -5.09 8.36 13.98
C ARG A 225 -5.13 9.49 12.95
N SER A 226 -4.47 9.33 11.80
CA SER A 226 -4.46 10.32 10.72
C SER A 226 -5.86 10.51 10.13
N ALA A 227 -6.66 9.44 9.97
CA ALA A 227 -8.05 9.51 9.55
C ALA A 227 -8.89 10.35 10.51
N ARG A 228 -8.76 10.09 11.81
CA ARG A 228 -9.44 10.85 12.86
C ARG A 228 -9.05 12.33 12.83
N LEU A 229 -7.75 12.65 12.70
CA LEU A 229 -7.26 14.04 12.64
C LEU A 229 -7.76 14.74 11.37
N THR A 230 -7.77 14.06 10.22
CA THR A 230 -8.31 14.62 8.97
C THR A 230 -9.80 14.92 9.08
N LEU A 231 -10.57 14.05 9.74
CA LEU A 231 -11.99 14.30 10.01
C LEU A 231 -12.20 15.43 11.03
N SER A 232 -11.37 15.51 12.08
CA SER A 232 -11.35 16.58 13.06
C SER A 232 -11.17 17.95 12.39
N ASP A 233 -10.15 18.08 11.54
CA ASP A 233 -9.89 19.30 10.78
C ASP A 233 -11.04 19.64 9.80
N TRP A 234 -11.66 18.62 9.22
CA TRP A 234 -12.78 18.82 8.29
C TRP A 234 -14.06 19.27 8.99
N LEU A 235 -14.39 18.60 10.11
CA LEU A 235 -15.61 18.86 10.88
C LEU A 235 -15.42 19.97 11.92
N LYS A 236 -14.20 20.50 12.07
CA LYS A 236 -13.81 21.51 13.07
C LYS A 236 -14.11 21.07 14.50
N ILE A 237 -13.87 19.79 14.79
CA ILE A 237 -14.04 19.20 16.13
C ILE A 237 -12.71 19.20 16.84
N ASP A 238 -12.61 19.91 17.95
CA ASP A 238 -11.40 19.93 18.76
C ASP A 238 -11.07 18.55 19.35
N GLN A 239 -9.77 18.22 19.39
CA GLN A 239 -9.26 16.91 19.82
C GLN A 239 -8.65 16.93 21.23
N ASP A 240 -8.73 18.02 21.98
CA ASP A 240 -8.20 18.10 23.33
C ASP A 240 -9.06 17.27 24.31
N SER A 241 -10.37 17.23 24.07
CA SER A 241 -11.30 16.41 24.84
C SER A 241 -11.29 14.94 24.45
N TYR A 242 -11.22 14.03 25.43
CA TYR A 242 -11.38 12.58 25.22
C TYR A 242 -12.72 12.23 24.58
N ALA A 243 -13.80 12.91 24.93
CA ALA A 243 -15.12 12.69 24.36
C ALA A 243 -15.14 12.99 22.85
N ASN A 244 -14.49 14.05 22.40
CA ASN A 244 -14.40 14.41 21.00
C ASN A 244 -13.48 13.44 20.22
N ARG A 245 -12.40 12.97 20.84
CA ARG A 245 -11.58 11.90 20.27
C ARG A 245 -12.40 10.63 20.04
N LEU A 246 -13.21 10.25 21.01
CA LEU A 246 -14.05 9.05 20.95
C LEU A 246 -15.13 9.17 19.85
N LYS A 247 -15.81 10.34 19.75
CA LYS A 247 -16.82 10.60 18.71
C LYS A 247 -16.29 10.36 17.28
N LEU A 248 -15.04 10.66 17.01
CA LEU A 248 -14.42 10.44 15.70
C LEU A 248 -13.74 9.07 15.58
N CYS A 249 -13.21 8.54 16.68
CA CYS A 249 -12.53 7.25 16.71
C CYS A 249 -13.50 6.10 16.45
N ILE A 250 -14.69 6.11 17.11
CA ILE A 250 -15.68 5.02 16.99
C ILE A 250 -16.12 4.78 15.55
N PRO A 251 -16.56 5.79 14.75
CA PRO A 251 -16.96 5.53 13.36
C PRO A 251 -15.79 5.10 12.49
N VAL A 252 -14.61 5.69 12.67
CA VAL A 252 -13.41 5.35 11.87
C VAL A 252 -12.96 3.92 12.14
N LEU A 253 -12.79 3.54 13.41
CA LEU A 253 -12.46 2.16 13.80
C LEU A 253 -13.63 1.20 13.54
N GLY A 254 -14.87 1.65 13.69
CA GLY A 254 -16.07 0.85 13.41
C GLY A 254 -16.13 0.37 11.96
N VAL A 255 -15.89 1.26 11.01
CA VAL A 255 -15.82 0.90 9.58
C VAL A 255 -14.63 -0.04 9.32
N GLY A 256 -13.44 0.26 9.84
CA GLY A 256 -12.27 -0.61 9.69
C GLY A 256 -12.49 -1.99 10.33
N SER A 257 -13.09 -2.03 11.51
CA SER A 257 -13.45 -3.29 12.20
C SER A 257 -14.47 -4.10 11.41
N PHE A 258 -15.50 -3.45 10.88
CA PHE A 258 -16.51 -4.12 10.03
C PHE A 258 -15.87 -4.79 8.81
N LEU A 259 -14.98 -4.07 8.11
CA LEU A 259 -14.27 -4.63 6.96
C LEU A 259 -13.33 -5.78 7.35
N GLY A 260 -12.57 -5.61 8.44
CA GLY A 260 -11.63 -6.62 8.92
C GLY A 260 -12.32 -7.88 9.46
N ILE A 261 -13.35 -7.72 10.29
CA ILE A 261 -14.14 -8.83 10.83
C ILE A 261 -14.91 -9.52 9.69
N GLY A 262 -15.45 -8.73 8.74
CA GLY A 262 -16.10 -9.26 7.55
C GLY A 262 -15.19 -10.14 6.70
N ASN A 263 -13.91 -9.77 6.63
CA ASN A 263 -12.91 -10.62 6.01
C ASN A 263 -12.63 -11.88 6.83
N ALA A 264 -12.44 -11.77 8.13
CA ALA A 264 -12.16 -12.92 8.99
C ALA A 264 -13.31 -13.93 9.04
N LEU A 265 -14.56 -13.47 8.86
CA LEU A 265 -15.75 -14.30 8.77
C LEU A 265 -16.05 -14.80 7.35
N GLY A 266 -15.30 -14.36 6.34
CA GLY A 266 -15.37 -14.87 4.96
C GLY A 266 -16.41 -14.21 4.05
N PHE A 267 -17.16 -13.19 4.49
CA PHE A 267 -18.14 -12.50 3.63
C PHE A 267 -17.54 -11.29 2.87
N ILE A 268 -16.35 -10.84 3.24
CA ILE A 268 -15.57 -9.84 2.49
C ILE A 268 -14.24 -10.46 2.08
N ASN A 269 -13.93 -10.44 0.79
CA ASN A 269 -12.67 -10.97 0.30
C ASN A 269 -11.53 -9.95 0.54
N TYR A 270 -10.43 -10.40 1.18
CA TYR A 270 -9.25 -9.58 1.43
C TYR A 270 -8.67 -8.96 0.15
N THR A 271 -8.66 -9.70 -0.96
CA THR A 271 -8.16 -9.19 -2.24
C THR A 271 -8.93 -7.98 -2.72
N VAL A 272 -10.24 -7.92 -2.48
CA VAL A 272 -11.08 -6.77 -2.82
C VAL A 272 -10.70 -5.56 -1.97
N ILE A 273 -10.54 -5.76 -0.65
CA ILE A 273 -10.09 -4.70 0.26
C ILE A 273 -8.72 -4.17 -0.18
N TRP A 274 -7.79 -5.08 -0.49
CA TRP A 274 -6.44 -4.74 -0.95
C TRP A 274 -6.46 -3.93 -2.25
N ARG A 275 -7.30 -4.30 -3.23
CA ARG A 275 -7.41 -3.60 -4.51
C ARG A 275 -8.00 -2.19 -4.35
N TYR A 276 -9.04 -2.04 -3.55
CA TYR A 276 -9.58 -0.71 -3.23
C TYR A 276 -8.56 0.16 -2.49
N PHE A 277 -7.86 -0.40 -1.51
CA PHE A 277 -6.74 0.28 -0.85
C PHE A 277 -5.70 0.75 -1.86
N SER A 278 -5.19 -0.14 -2.70
CA SER A 278 -4.15 0.17 -3.67
C SER A 278 -4.60 1.25 -4.65
N TRP A 279 -5.79 1.13 -5.22
CA TRP A 279 -6.31 2.14 -6.15
C TRP A 279 -6.54 3.49 -5.48
N THR A 280 -7.12 3.53 -4.29
CA THR A 280 -7.35 4.79 -3.55
C THR A 280 -6.04 5.46 -3.19
N ASN A 281 -5.03 4.68 -2.81
CA ASN A 281 -3.68 5.15 -2.53
C ASN A 281 -3.05 5.82 -3.76
N GLN A 282 -3.11 5.18 -4.91
CA GLN A 282 -2.54 5.70 -6.15
C GLN A 282 -3.32 6.92 -6.69
N THR A 283 -4.63 6.93 -6.52
CA THR A 283 -5.45 8.08 -6.86
C THR A 283 -5.11 9.29 -5.99
N LEU A 284 -4.91 9.09 -4.70
CA LEU A 284 -4.45 10.17 -3.82
C LEU A 284 -3.05 10.65 -4.19
N ALA A 285 -2.13 9.73 -4.51
CA ALA A 285 -0.78 10.09 -4.98
C ALA A 285 -0.83 10.96 -6.25
N MET A 286 -1.68 10.59 -7.22
CA MET A 286 -1.94 11.40 -8.42
C MET A 286 -2.38 12.82 -8.07
N ILE A 287 -3.37 12.97 -7.19
CA ILE A 287 -3.90 14.29 -6.77
C ILE A 287 -2.80 15.12 -6.11
N VAL A 288 -2.00 14.50 -5.24
CA VAL A 288 -0.91 15.18 -4.52
C VAL A 288 0.21 15.60 -5.47
N LEU A 289 0.56 14.79 -6.45
CA LEU A 289 1.56 15.13 -7.47
C LEU A 289 1.12 16.34 -8.31
N TRP A 290 -0.15 16.42 -8.69
CA TRP A 290 -0.68 17.61 -9.36
C TRP A 290 -0.65 18.86 -8.46
N ALA A 291 -0.98 18.73 -7.18
CA ALA A 291 -0.89 19.82 -6.21
C ALA A 291 0.57 20.26 -6.02
N ALA A 292 1.51 19.33 -5.92
CA ALA A 292 2.94 19.61 -5.85
C ALA A 292 3.47 20.29 -7.12
N SER A 293 2.97 19.89 -8.30
CA SER A 293 3.32 20.54 -9.57
C SER A 293 2.90 22.02 -9.59
N MET A 294 1.70 22.31 -9.11
CA MET A 294 1.23 23.69 -9.02
C MET A 294 2.00 24.50 -7.98
N TYR A 295 2.38 23.88 -6.85
CA TYR A 295 3.23 24.50 -5.85
C TYR A 295 4.62 24.85 -6.42
N LEU A 296 5.31 23.89 -7.05
CA LEU A 296 6.62 24.13 -7.68
C LEU A 296 6.56 25.21 -8.75
N PHE A 297 5.49 25.23 -9.54
CA PHE A 297 5.25 26.30 -10.52
C PHE A 297 5.19 27.68 -9.86
N LYS A 298 4.42 27.82 -8.77
CA LYS A 298 4.32 29.08 -8.02
C LYS A 298 5.66 29.52 -7.42
N GLU A 299 6.45 28.58 -6.95
CA GLU A 299 7.81 28.79 -6.42
C GLU A 299 8.85 29.00 -7.53
N LYS A 300 8.45 29.06 -8.80
CA LYS A 300 9.33 29.20 -9.98
C LYS A 300 10.40 28.11 -10.06
N LYS A 301 10.10 26.92 -9.53
CA LYS A 301 10.95 25.72 -9.59
C LYS A 301 10.53 24.80 -10.74
N ASN A 302 11.37 23.82 -11.07
CA ASN A 302 11.06 22.84 -12.11
C ASN A 302 9.89 21.94 -11.70
N TYR A 303 8.70 22.25 -12.16
CA TYR A 303 7.46 21.51 -11.88
C TYR A 303 7.34 20.22 -12.68
N TRP A 304 8.12 20.03 -13.73
CA TRP A 304 8.06 18.80 -14.54
C TRP A 304 8.48 17.56 -13.76
N ILE A 305 9.30 17.71 -12.71
CA ILE A 305 9.68 16.62 -11.81
C ILE A 305 8.46 15.91 -11.21
N THR A 306 7.38 16.65 -10.96
CA THR A 306 6.14 16.11 -10.41
C THR A 306 5.02 15.99 -11.45
N ALA A 307 4.99 16.86 -12.48
CA ALA A 307 3.95 16.85 -13.50
C ALA A 307 4.03 15.62 -14.42
N VAL A 308 5.24 15.14 -14.76
CA VAL A 308 5.40 13.92 -15.55
C VAL A 308 4.87 12.69 -14.81
N PRO A 309 5.30 12.39 -13.57
CA PRO A 309 4.71 11.27 -12.83
C PRO A 309 3.22 11.49 -12.51
N ALA A 310 2.75 12.73 -12.32
CA ALA A 310 1.32 13.02 -12.15
C ALA A 310 0.50 12.62 -13.40
N THR A 311 1.01 12.92 -14.59
CA THR A 311 0.37 12.54 -15.86
C THR A 311 0.33 11.02 -16.01
N PHE A 312 1.45 10.35 -15.73
CA PHE A 312 1.54 8.89 -15.75
C PHE A 312 0.53 8.26 -14.77
N MET A 313 0.49 8.73 -13.52
CA MET A 313 -0.43 8.21 -12.52
C MET A 313 -1.90 8.53 -12.84
N SER A 314 -2.18 9.59 -13.59
CA SER A 314 -3.52 9.87 -14.10
C SER A 314 -3.97 8.81 -15.09
N ALA A 315 -3.10 8.41 -16.03
CA ALA A 315 -3.38 7.32 -16.95
C ALA A 315 -3.59 5.99 -16.20
N VAL A 316 -2.69 5.65 -15.27
CA VAL A 316 -2.76 4.41 -14.49
C VAL A 316 -4.06 4.33 -13.67
N SER A 317 -4.36 5.37 -12.89
CA SER A 317 -5.51 5.37 -11.97
C SER A 317 -6.84 5.34 -12.72
N CYS A 318 -6.97 6.09 -13.82
CA CYS A 318 -8.16 6.10 -14.65
C CYS A 318 -8.35 4.77 -15.39
N THR A 319 -7.30 4.23 -16.01
CA THR A 319 -7.37 2.93 -16.70
C THR A 319 -7.79 1.82 -15.73
N TYR A 320 -7.21 1.80 -14.52
CA TYR A 320 -7.60 0.83 -13.50
C TYR A 320 -9.08 0.95 -13.13
N PHE A 321 -9.55 2.17 -12.87
CA PHE A 321 -10.96 2.41 -12.53
C PHE A 321 -11.92 1.90 -13.60
N VAL A 322 -11.55 2.06 -14.87
CA VAL A 322 -12.36 1.60 -16.00
C VAL A 322 -12.30 0.06 -16.13
N LEU A 323 -11.12 -0.54 -15.92
CA LEU A 323 -10.86 -1.95 -16.25
C LEU A 323 -11.08 -2.92 -15.10
N ALA A 324 -10.92 -2.48 -13.86
CA ALA A 324 -10.97 -3.35 -12.69
C ALA A 324 -12.39 -3.90 -12.42
N PRO A 325 -12.53 -5.22 -12.20
CA PRO A 325 -13.82 -5.86 -11.96
C PRO A 325 -14.59 -5.29 -10.76
N GLU A 326 -13.88 -4.82 -9.77
CA GLU A 326 -14.44 -4.18 -8.58
C GLU A 326 -14.92 -2.73 -8.80
N CYS A 327 -14.58 -2.13 -9.96
CA CYS A 327 -14.99 -0.79 -10.38
C CYS A 327 -15.93 -0.88 -11.61
N LEU A 328 -15.64 -0.14 -12.68
CA LEU A 328 -16.46 -0.15 -13.90
C LEU A 328 -16.22 -1.40 -14.78
N GLY A 329 -15.21 -2.19 -14.51
CA GLY A 329 -14.84 -3.34 -15.32
C GLY A 329 -15.95 -4.40 -15.47
N LYS A 330 -16.89 -4.49 -14.51
CA LYS A 330 -18.07 -5.37 -14.67
C LYS A 330 -18.93 -5.00 -15.87
N MET A 331 -18.95 -3.73 -16.29
CA MET A 331 -19.75 -3.24 -17.41
C MET A 331 -19.00 -3.32 -18.75
N ILE A 332 -17.67 -3.43 -18.73
CA ILE A 332 -16.81 -3.27 -19.90
C ILE A 332 -16.15 -4.58 -20.31
N ASN A 333 -15.74 -5.40 -19.34
CA ASN A 333 -15.06 -6.66 -19.56
C ASN A 333 -16.03 -7.77 -19.98
N THR A 334 -15.50 -8.81 -20.60
CA THR A 334 -16.28 -9.98 -21.02
C THR A 334 -16.35 -10.99 -19.88
N TYR A 335 -17.57 -11.40 -19.56
CA TYR A 335 -17.87 -12.43 -18.55
C TYR A 335 -18.62 -13.61 -19.19
N ALA A 336 -18.29 -14.83 -18.76
CA ALA A 336 -19.04 -16.06 -19.05
C ALA A 336 -19.27 -16.77 -17.71
N ASP A 337 -20.50 -17.21 -17.48
CA ASP A 337 -20.96 -17.90 -16.25
C ASP A 337 -20.55 -17.15 -14.96
N GLY A 338 -20.62 -15.80 -14.99
CA GLY A 338 -20.24 -14.93 -13.87
C GLY A 338 -18.73 -14.83 -13.60
N LYS A 339 -17.90 -15.48 -14.41
CA LYS A 339 -16.44 -15.42 -14.32
C LYS A 339 -15.87 -14.48 -15.39
N LEU A 340 -14.85 -13.71 -15.01
CA LEU A 340 -14.12 -12.85 -15.93
C LEU A 340 -13.34 -13.71 -16.93
N VAL A 341 -13.63 -13.53 -18.23
CA VAL A 341 -12.97 -14.25 -19.34
C VAL A 341 -11.90 -13.38 -19.98
N ALA A 342 -12.22 -12.12 -20.26
CA ALA A 342 -11.29 -11.21 -20.91
C ALA A 342 -11.46 -9.76 -20.42
N TYR A 343 -10.32 -9.07 -20.31
CA TYR A 343 -10.28 -7.62 -20.04
C TYR A 343 -10.41 -6.84 -21.35
N ASN A 344 -11.32 -5.87 -21.39
CA ASN A 344 -11.50 -4.99 -22.55
C ASN A 344 -10.48 -3.82 -22.50
N THR A 345 -9.25 -4.13 -22.80
CA THR A 345 -8.16 -3.14 -22.83
C THR A 345 -8.32 -2.12 -23.96
N ALA A 346 -8.98 -2.51 -25.07
CA ALA A 346 -9.23 -1.65 -26.23
C ALA A 346 -10.09 -0.41 -25.88
N VAL A 347 -10.97 -0.53 -24.89
CA VAL A 347 -11.78 0.58 -24.39
C VAL A 347 -11.06 1.32 -23.26
N ALA A 348 -10.49 0.60 -22.30
CA ALA A 348 -9.95 1.19 -21.09
C ALA A 348 -8.64 1.99 -21.31
N TYR A 349 -7.77 1.54 -22.21
CA TYR A 349 -6.48 2.21 -22.47
C TYR A 349 -6.66 3.60 -23.09
N PRO A 350 -7.45 3.77 -24.16
CA PRO A 350 -7.73 5.10 -24.70
C PRO A 350 -8.35 6.06 -23.70
N ILE A 351 -9.30 5.60 -22.87
CA ILE A 351 -9.94 6.41 -21.84
C ILE A 351 -8.90 6.91 -20.83
N GLY A 352 -8.01 6.03 -20.36
CA GLY A 352 -6.94 6.42 -19.44
C GLY A 352 -5.97 7.43 -20.04
N ILE A 353 -5.58 7.25 -21.30
CA ILE A 353 -4.69 8.18 -22.03
C ILE A 353 -5.38 9.55 -22.22
N VAL A 354 -6.62 9.57 -22.67
CA VAL A 354 -7.38 10.82 -22.85
C VAL A 354 -7.51 11.56 -21.51
N PHE A 355 -7.81 10.85 -20.43
CA PHE A 355 -7.88 11.44 -19.09
C PHE A 355 -6.54 12.07 -18.69
N ALA A 356 -5.43 11.38 -18.89
CA ALA A 356 -4.10 11.89 -18.57
C ALA A 356 -3.73 13.15 -19.38
N ILE A 357 -4.04 13.14 -20.68
CA ILE A 357 -3.85 14.31 -21.56
C ILE A 357 -4.73 15.47 -21.10
N ALA A 358 -5.98 15.22 -20.74
CA ALA A 358 -6.89 16.24 -20.23
C ALA A 358 -6.37 16.85 -18.92
N MET A 359 -5.89 16.06 -17.98
CA MET A 359 -5.29 16.54 -16.73
C MET A 359 -4.05 17.41 -17.00
N LEU A 360 -3.18 16.98 -17.89
CA LEU A 360 -2.00 17.76 -18.30
C LEU A 360 -2.39 19.09 -18.97
N ALA A 361 -3.39 19.06 -19.85
CA ALA A 361 -3.90 20.27 -20.51
C ALA A 361 -4.51 21.26 -19.51
N ILE A 362 -5.28 20.75 -18.54
CA ILE A 362 -5.85 21.58 -17.45
C ILE A 362 -4.71 22.21 -16.63
N PHE A 363 -3.68 21.47 -16.30
CA PHE A 363 -2.53 22.00 -15.57
C PHE A 363 -1.81 23.09 -16.36
N ILE A 364 -1.52 22.87 -17.66
CA ILE A 364 -0.87 23.87 -18.52
C ILE A 364 -1.74 25.12 -18.66
N TYR A 365 -3.05 24.95 -18.80
CA TYR A 365 -3.99 26.09 -18.86
C TYR A 365 -3.97 26.88 -17.54
N ALA A 366 -4.01 26.20 -16.40
CA ALA A 366 -3.97 26.83 -15.08
C ALA A 366 -2.67 27.62 -14.86
N THR A 367 -1.52 27.08 -15.27
CA THR A 367 -0.22 27.76 -15.18
C THR A 367 -0.17 29.01 -16.06
N LYS A 368 -0.65 28.94 -17.31
CA LYS A 368 -0.74 30.11 -18.22
C LYS A 368 -1.65 31.20 -17.66
N LYS A 369 -2.83 30.82 -17.16
CA LYS A 369 -3.79 31.79 -16.57
C LYS A 369 -3.19 32.47 -15.35
N HIS A 370 -2.51 31.75 -14.48
CA HIS A 370 -1.84 32.33 -13.30
C HIS A 370 -0.74 33.32 -13.71
N THR A 371 0.06 32.98 -14.72
CA THR A 371 1.11 33.88 -15.23
C THR A 371 0.51 35.15 -15.85
N ALA A 372 -0.59 35.06 -16.58
CA ALA A 372 -1.27 36.21 -17.15
C ALA A 372 -1.84 37.14 -16.06
N SER A 373 -2.43 36.57 -15.00
CA SER A 373 -2.97 37.32 -13.85
C SER A 373 -1.90 38.02 -13.00
N GLN A 374 -0.65 37.59 -13.05
CA GLN A 374 0.47 38.27 -12.37
C GLN A 374 1.08 39.41 -13.19
N LYS A 375 0.81 39.45 -14.48
CA LYS A 375 1.30 40.49 -15.40
C LYS A 375 0.29 41.66 -15.61
N ALA A 376 -0.97 41.41 -15.27
CA ALA A 376 -2.05 42.44 -15.27
C ALA A 376 -2.14 43.07 -13.87
#